data_d5f6c61a7401c67400529d33e3a30e83
#
_entry.id   d5f6c61a7401c67400529d33e3a30e83
#
_cell.length_a   1.000
_cell.length_b   1.000
_cell.length_c   1.000
_cell.angle_alpha   90.00
_cell.angle_beta   90.00
_cell.angle_gamma   90.00
#
_symmetry.space_group_name_H-M   'P 1'
#
loop_
_entity.id
_entity.type
_entity.pdbx_description
1 polymer ?
#
loop_
_entity_poly.entity_id
_entity_poly.type
_entity_poly.pdbx_seq_one_letter_code
_entity_poly.pdbx_strand_id
1 'polypeptide(L)'
;AVIHTRMIPQGIQVVVGDYKKFEFTPDVFAAIVQFPNADGSIEDYKEFVARAGAAGAKVGVAADLMSLVLLTPPGEWGADVVFGSSQRFGIPMFYGGPSAAFFATKDDYKRTIPGRIIGISKDAYGHPAYRLALQTREQHIKREKATSNICTAQALLATMAGFYAVYHGAEGLRNIAGRIHSTAGFLAKELEKLGYTQLNKDYFDTLKIQLPAHVSVNALREIALECKVNLRYFEAGQVGVSIDETTLPTDIGVLLYIFAGAAGKDYMLDESIPAQTYFDAKFARTSDFLQQDVFKKYHTETELMRYITRLGRKDVSLAQSMISLGSCTMKLNPASTMLPLSRAEFMNIHPYAPEEQVEGYTELIENLSSYLCTITGFKGCTLQPNSGAAGEYTGLRVIRAYQESIGQGHRDIVLLPASAHGTNPASAIQCGYKTVTVKCDENGNIDLEDFRAKAEENKERLAASMITYPSTHGIFEVDIKEMCDIVHACGGQLYMDGANMNAQVGLTNPGTI
;
A
#
# COMPACT_ATOMS: atom_id res chain seq x y z
N ALA A 1 -11.64 -1.65 7.91
CA ALA A 1 -11.00 -2.96 8.12
C ALA A 1 -9.50 -2.80 8.45
N VAL A 2 -8.63 -2.30 7.53
CA VAL A 2 -7.16 -2.24 7.71
C VAL A 2 -6.74 -1.53 9.01
N ILE A 3 -7.32 -0.35 9.30
CA ILE A 3 -7.01 0.40 10.53
C ILE A 3 -7.36 -0.44 11.77
N HIS A 4 -8.53 -1.07 11.81
CA HIS A 4 -8.91 -1.95 12.92
C HIS A 4 -7.93 -3.10 13.10
N THR A 5 -7.57 -3.80 12.01
CA THR A 5 -6.61 -4.91 12.05
C THR A 5 -5.26 -4.50 12.64
N ARG A 6 -4.81 -3.27 12.36
CA ARG A 6 -3.53 -2.74 12.84
C ARG A 6 -3.60 -2.21 14.28
N MET A 7 -4.74 -1.65 14.71
CA MET A 7 -4.87 -0.96 16.00
C MET A 7 -5.27 -1.89 17.14
N ILE A 8 -6.12 -2.89 16.87
CA ILE A 8 -6.59 -3.84 17.89
C ILE A 8 -5.44 -4.51 18.68
N PRO A 9 -4.37 -5.03 18.05
CA PRO A 9 -3.27 -5.66 18.78
C PRO A 9 -2.51 -4.72 19.72
N GLN A 10 -2.59 -3.42 19.46
CA GLN A 10 -1.96 -2.38 20.26
C GLN A 10 -2.87 -1.86 21.37
N GLY A 11 -4.08 -2.42 21.51
CA GLY A 11 -5.08 -1.94 22.47
C GLY A 11 -5.66 -0.56 22.14
N ILE A 12 -5.54 -0.12 20.88
CA ILE A 12 -6.04 1.18 20.42
C ILE A 12 -7.46 1.03 19.93
N GLN A 13 -8.38 1.80 20.51
CA GLN A 13 -9.77 1.88 20.08
C GLN A 13 -9.88 2.75 18.82
N VAL A 14 -10.59 2.24 17.82
CA VAL A 14 -10.91 2.97 16.58
C VAL A 14 -12.36 3.40 16.61
N VAL A 15 -12.61 4.71 16.56
CA VAL A 15 -13.94 5.29 16.46
C VAL A 15 -14.16 5.83 15.06
N VAL A 16 -15.23 5.40 14.41
CA VAL A 16 -15.64 5.90 13.09
C VAL A 16 -16.84 6.83 13.29
N GLY A 17 -16.75 8.04 12.76
CA GLY A 17 -17.81 9.04 12.94
C GLY A 17 -17.75 10.19 11.96
N ASP A 18 -18.74 11.08 12.04
CA ASP A 18 -18.83 12.30 11.25
C ASP A 18 -17.86 13.35 11.80
N TYR A 19 -16.88 13.76 10.98
CA TYR A 19 -15.86 14.73 11.38
C TYR A 19 -16.43 16.09 11.79
N LYS A 20 -17.61 16.48 11.28
CA LYS A 20 -18.28 17.74 11.61
C LYS A 20 -18.83 17.74 13.04
N LYS A 21 -19.22 16.56 13.53
CA LYS A 21 -19.85 16.37 14.86
C LYS A 21 -18.90 15.78 15.89
N PHE A 22 -17.71 15.33 15.48
CA PHE A 22 -16.79 14.65 16.37
C PHE A 22 -16.23 15.59 17.43
N GLU A 23 -16.35 15.19 18.69
CA GLU A 23 -15.79 15.89 19.84
C GLU A 23 -14.48 15.23 20.27
N PHE A 24 -13.41 16.02 20.34
CA PHE A 24 -12.10 15.55 20.77
C PHE A 24 -12.01 15.53 22.29
N THR A 25 -11.86 14.34 22.86
CA THR A 25 -11.54 14.13 24.26
C THR A 25 -10.03 13.95 24.45
N PRO A 26 -9.48 14.08 25.67
CA PRO A 26 -8.05 13.87 25.94
C PRO A 26 -7.52 12.48 25.56
N ASP A 27 -8.40 11.49 25.43
CA ASP A 27 -8.03 10.12 25.05
C ASP A 27 -7.83 9.96 23.54
N VAL A 28 -8.23 10.95 22.74
CA VAL A 28 -8.06 10.94 21.28
C VAL A 28 -6.68 11.47 20.94
N PHE A 29 -5.76 10.61 20.56
CA PHE A 29 -4.40 11.01 20.19
C PHE A 29 -4.21 11.28 18.69
N ALA A 30 -5.09 10.72 17.85
CA ALA A 30 -5.00 10.91 16.39
C ALA A 30 -6.37 10.79 15.69
N ALA A 31 -6.49 11.46 14.56
CA ALA A 31 -7.60 11.33 13.63
C ALA A 31 -7.08 11.10 12.20
N ILE A 32 -7.85 10.37 11.39
CA ILE A 32 -7.54 10.13 9.98
C ILE A 32 -8.75 10.56 9.15
N VAL A 33 -8.50 11.38 8.12
CA VAL A 33 -9.49 11.77 7.11
C VAL A 33 -8.97 11.46 5.71
N GLN A 34 -9.86 11.36 4.74
CA GLN A 34 -9.50 11.16 3.33
C GLN A 34 -9.76 12.43 2.51
N PHE A 35 -8.90 12.73 1.53
CA PHE A 35 -9.00 13.94 0.71
C PHE A 35 -8.54 13.69 -0.74
N PRO A 36 -9.42 13.86 -1.77
CA PRO A 36 -10.89 13.93 -1.65
C PRO A 36 -11.48 12.68 -1.01
N ASN A 37 -12.75 12.73 -0.60
CA ASN A 37 -13.48 11.62 -0.01
C ASN A 37 -13.71 10.48 -1.02
N ALA A 38 -14.10 9.31 -0.51
CA ALA A 38 -14.39 8.14 -1.33
C ALA A 38 -15.58 8.31 -2.28
N ASP A 39 -16.44 9.28 -2.06
CA ASP A 39 -17.53 9.67 -2.95
C ASP A 39 -17.19 10.85 -3.88
N GLY A 40 -15.92 11.28 -3.87
CA GLY A 40 -15.40 12.38 -4.68
C GLY A 40 -15.53 13.77 -4.05
N SER A 41 -16.19 13.90 -2.91
CA SER A 41 -16.39 15.22 -2.28
C SER A 41 -15.08 15.82 -1.78
N ILE A 42 -14.88 17.11 -2.05
CA ILE A 42 -13.81 17.92 -1.45
C ILE A 42 -14.38 18.61 -0.23
N GLU A 43 -13.91 18.22 0.95
CA GLU A 43 -14.36 18.78 2.22
C GLU A 43 -13.33 19.78 2.79
N ASP A 44 -13.80 20.79 3.50
CA ASP A 44 -12.94 21.74 4.20
C ASP A 44 -12.62 21.22 5.62
N TYR A 45 -11.42 20.67 5.78
CA TYR A 45 -10.98 20.09 7.05
C TYR A 45 -10.21 21.07 7.94
N LYS A 46 -10.05 22.34 7.57
CA LYS A 46 -9.25 23.32 8.33
C LYS A 46 -9.71 23.45 9.80
N GLU A 47 -11.01 23.59 10.01
CA GLU A 47 -11.58 23.68 11.37
C GLU A 47 -11.39 22.37 12.14
N PHE A 48 -11.62 21.23 11.50
CA PHE A 48 -11.41 19.91 12.13
C PHE A 48 -9.97 19.74 12.59
N VAL A 49 -8.99 20.08 11.75
CA VAL A 49 -7.56 20.00 12.10
C VAL A 49 -7.22 20.97 13.23
N ALA A 50 -7.78 22.17 13.24
CA ALA A 50 -7.57 23.14 14.32
C ALA A 50 -8.14 22.63 15.66
N ARG A 51 -9.34 22.03 15.67
CA ARG A 51 -9.95 21.42 16.85
C ARG A 51 -9.13 20.23 17.36
N ALA A 52 -8.68 19.34 16.46
CA ALA A 52 -7.80 18.23 16.81
C ALA A 52 -6.50 18.70 17.46
N GLY A 53 -5.83 19.69 16.86
CA GLY A 53 -4.60 20.29 17.37
C GLY A 53 -4.78 20.95 18.74
N ALA A 54 -5.89 21.66 18.97
CA ALA A 54 -6.23 22.26 20.26
C ALA A 54 -6.42 21.19 21.37
N ALA A 55 -6.92 20.01 21.02
CA ALA A 55 -7.05 18.86 21.91
C ALA A 55 -5.77 18.01 22.04
N GLY A 56 -4.68 18.36 21.34
CA GLY A 56 -3.43 17.61 21.34
C GLY A 56 -3.40 16.41 20.39
N ALA A 57 -4.48 16.14 19.65
CA ALA A 57 -4.57 15.05 18.70
C ALA A 57 -3.85 15.40 17.37
N LYS A 58 -3.26 14.38 16.72
CA LYS A 58 -2.58 14.50 15.44
C LYS A 58 -3.52 14.14 14.29
N VAL A 59 -3.39 14.82 13.15
CA VAL A 59 -4.23 14.55 11.99
C VAL A 59 -3.42 13.99 10.84
N GLY A 60 -3.77 12.75 10.44
CA GLY A 60 -3.33 12.10 9.22
C GLY A 60 -4.35 12.27 8.10
N VAL A 61 -3.87 12.56 6.90
CA VAL A 61 -4.71 12.70 5.71
C VAL A 61 -4.32 11.68 4.66
N ALA A 62 -5.25 10.78 4.33
CA ALA A 62 -5.12 9.90 3.18
C ALA A 62 -5.50 10.70 1.92
N ALA A 63 -4.53 11.04 1.08
CA ALA A 63 -4.74 11.93 -0.05
C ALA A 63 -4.51 11.24 -1.40
N ASP A 64 -5.29 11.66 -2.40
CA ASP A 64 -4.99 11.35 -3.80
C ASP A 64 -3.90 12.28 -4.33
N LEU A 65 -2.78 11.72 -4.76
CA LEU A 65 -1.60 12.48 -5.18
C LEU A 65 -1.87 13.36 -6.40
N MET A 66 -2.69 12.89 -7.37
CA MET A 66 -2.99 13.66 -8.58
C MET A 66 -3.89 14.87 -8.28
N SER A 67 -4.84 14.72 -7.37
CA SER A 67 -5.72 15.84 -6.97
C SER A 67 -4.92 16.99 -6.33
N LEU A 68 -3.83 16.67 -5.59
CA LEU A 68 -2.99 17.66 -4.94
C LEU A 68 -2.20 18.55 -5.92
N VAL A 69 -2.22 18.23 -7.21
CA VAL A 69 -1.67 19.10 -8.25
C VAL A 69 -2.52 20.38 -8.40
N LEU A 70 -3.84 20.26 -8.23
CA LEU A 70 -4.80 21.36 -8.35
C LEU A 70 -5.34 21.87 -7.00
N LEU A 71 -5.38 20.99 -5.99
CA LEU A 71 -5.94 21.29 -4.67
C LEU A 71 -4.86 21.66 -3.66
N THR A 72 -5.20 22.56 -2.74
CA THR A 72 -4.31 22.95 -1.63
C THR A 72 -3.87 21.70 -0.85
N PRO A 73 -2.55 21.45 -0.72
CA PRO A 73 -2.04 20.28 -0.01
C PRO A 73 -2.41 20.29 1.47
N PRO A 74 -2.73 19.12 2.06
CA PRO A 74 -3.12 19.02 3.46
C PRO A 74 -2.13 19.59 4.47
N GLY A 75 -0.84 19.57 4.16
CA GLY A 75 0.18 20.20 5.00
C GLY A 75 0.01 21.71 5.16
N GLU A 76 -0.54 22.39 4.14
CA GLU A 76 -0.75 23.85 4.17
C GLU A 76 -1.95 24.27 5.02
N TRP A 77 -2.88 23.37 5.28
CA TRP A 77 -3.98 23.61 6.22
C TRP A 77 -3.81 22.87 7.57
N GLY A 78 -2.57 22.45 7.87
CA GLY A 78 -2.15 22.07 9.21
C GLY A 78 -2.08 20.58 9.50
N ALA A 79 -2.37 19.68 8.54
CA ALA A 79 -2.22 18.25 8.72
C ALA A 79 -0.80 17.88 9.21
N ASP A 80 -0.71 16.91 10.11
CA ASP A 80 0.56 16.44 10.66
C ASP A 80 1.24 15.43 9.75
N VAL A 81 0.44 14.58 9.12
CA VAL A 81 0.89 13.51 8.21
C VAL A 81 0.00 13.48 6.99
N VAL A 82 0.59 13.34 5.81
CA VAL A 82 -0.12 13.10 4.55
C VAL A 82 0.44 11.85 3.90
N PHE A 83 -0.41 10.92 3.53
CA PHE A 83 -0.01 9.65 2.93
C PHE A 83 -1.02 9.21 1.87
N GLY A 84 -0.60 8.35 0.97
CA GLY A 84 -1.48 7.83 -0.07
C GLY A 84 -0.74 6.92 -1.03
N SER A 85 -1.46 6.43 -2.03
CA SER A 85 -0.87 5.66 -3.12
C SER A 85 -0.24 6.58 -4.16
N SER A 86 0.90 6.18 -4.71
CA SER A 86 1.49 6.82 -5.89
C SER A 86 1.02 6.21 -7.21
N GLN A 87 0.02 5.33 -7.18
CA GLN A 87 -0.50 4.62 -8.35
C GLN A 87 -0.88 5.58 -9.49
N ARG A 88 -1.49 6.74 -9.18
CA ARG A 88 -1.87 7.77 -10.16
C ARG A 88 -0.68 8.38 -10.93
N PHE A 89 0.56 8.11 -10.52
CA PHE A 89 1.77 8.56 -11.21
C PHE A 89 2.33 7.44 -12.10
N GLY A 90 1.53 7.05 -13.10
CA GLY A 90 1.94 6.15 -14.19
C GLY A 90 2.01 4.66 -13.82
N ILE A 91 1.39 4.23 -12.72
CA ILE A 91 1.38 2.82 -12.32
C ILE A 91 0.04 2.19 -12.72
N PRO A 92 0.04 1.06 -13.45
CA PRO A 92 -1.18 0.32 -13.76
C PRO A 92 -1.89 -0.21 -12.51
N MET A 93 -3.17 -0.53 -12.64
CA MET A 93 -4.00 -1.02 -11.53
C MET A 93 -3.67 -2.45 -11.10
N PHE A 94 -3.31 -3.34 -12.02
CA PHE A 94 -2.92 -4.74 -11.78
C PHE A 94 -3.82 -5.49 -10.79
N TYR A 95 -5.15 -5.34 -10.90
CA TYR A 95 -6.11 -5.96 -9.99
C TYR A 95 -5.86 -5.61 -8.50
N GLY A 96 -5.29 -4.43 -8.23
CA GLY A 96 -5.04 -3.91 -6.89
C GLY A 96 -3.59 -3.82 -6.46
N GLY A 97 -2.65 -4.14 -7.32
CA GLY A 97 -1.25 -3.95 -6.99
C GLY A 97 -0.27 -4.87 -7.70
N PRO A 98 1.02 -4.73 -7.37
CA PRO A 98 1.54 -3.84 -6.33
C PRO A 98 1.55 -2.38 -6.72
N SER A 99 1.57 -1.48 -5.72
CA SER A 99 1.79 -0.05 -5.90
C SER A 99 2.68 0.51 -4.79
N ALA A 100 3.39 1.61 -5.06
CA ALA A 100 4.10 2.33 -4.03
C ALA A 100 3.19 3.34 -3.33
N ALA A 101 3.59 3.74 -2.13
CA ALA A 101 2.94 4.80 -1.37
C ALA A 101 3.87 6.01 -1.23
N PHE A 102 3.29 7.17 -1.02
CA PHE A 102 4.00 8.35 -0.55
C PHE A 102 3.66 8.64 0.91
N PHE A 103 4.59 9.29 1.60
CA PHE A 103 4.43 9.72 2.98
C PHE A 103 5.13 11.07 3.17
N ALA A 104 4.40 12.04 3.66
CA ALA A 104 4.89 13.38 3.95
C ALA A 104 4.51 13.78 5.39
N THR A 105 5.41 14.46 6.08
CA THR A 105 5.17 14.90 7.46
C THR A 105 6.00 16.14 7.78
N LYS A 106 5.71 16.76 8.93
CA LYS A 106 6.49 17.88 9.47
C LYS A 106 7.89 17.42 9.90
N ASP A 107 8.87 18.32 9.85
CA ASP A 107 10.28 18.02 10.20
C ASP A 107 10.43 17.47 11.62
N ASP A 108 9.58 17.90 12.54
CA ASP A 108 9.60 17.45 13.94
C ASP A 108 9.43 15.93 14.10
N TYR A 109 8.75 15.29 13.14
CA TYR A 109 8.49 13.84 13.18
C TYR A 109 9.56 12.99 12.49
N LYS A 110 10.61 13.57 11.90
CA LYS A 110 11.64 12.84 11.15
C LYS A 110 12.30 11.68 11.91
N ARG A 111 12.32 11.75 13.25
CA ARG A 111 12.89 10.68 14.09
C ARG A 111 11.92 9.54 14.39
N THR A 112 10.64 9.71 14.13
CA THR A 112 9.58 8.75 14.46
C THR A 112 8.86 8.19 13.23
N ILE A 113 9.13 8.70 12.02
CA ILE A 113 8.55 8.16 10.79
C ILE A 113 8.94 6.70 10.56
N PRO A 114 8.07 5.88 9.94
CA PRO A 114 8.33 4.46 9.71
C PRO A 114 9.37 4.21 8.61
N GLY A 115 9.57 5.15 7.68
CA GLY A 115 10.47 5.00 6.52
C GLY A 115 11.93 5.26 6.84
N ARG A 116 12.81 4.73 5.99
CA ARG A 116 14.24 5.02 6.00
C ARG A 116 14.51 6.42 5.45
N ILE A 117 15.50 7.09 5.99
CA ILE A 117 15.96 8.38 5.51
C ILE A 117 17.37 8.23 4.92
N ILE A 118 17.55 8.66 3.68
CA ILE A 118 18.83 8.69 3.00
C ILE A 118 19.35 10.12 2.99
N GLY A 119 20.54 10.30 3.52
CA GLY A 119 21.26 11.58 3.52
C GLY A 119 22.36 11.63 2.47
N ILE A 120 22.74 12.83 2.10
CA ILE A 120 23.89 13.09 1.24
C ILE A 120 25.12 13.31 2.13
N SER A 121 26.18 12.54 1.87
CA SER A 121 27.48 12.61 2.54
C SER A 121 28.59 12.69 1.50
N LYS A 122 29.80 12.40 1.91
CA LYS A 122 30.96 12.27 1.02
C LYS A 122 31.60 10.90 1.20
N ASP A 123 32.13 10.33 0.10
CA ASP A 123 32.95 9.13 0.12
C ASP A 123 34.40 9.42 0.59
N ALA A 124 35.23 8.39 0.60
CA ALA A 124 36.65 8.51 1.01
C ALA A 124 37.45 9.44 0.10
N TYR A 125 36.99 9.72 -1.11
CA TYR A 125 37.63 10.60 -2.09
C TYR A 125 37.02 12.00 -2.15
N GLY A 126 36.02 12.29 -1.29
CA GLY A 126 35.39 13.59 -1.21
C GLY A 126 34.21 13.78 -2.20
N HIS A 127 33.82 12.77 -2.96
CA HIS A 127 32.67 12.84 -3.86
C HIS A 127 31.36 12.70 -3.11
N PRO A 128 30.25 13.28 -3.61
CA PRO A 128 28.92 13.07 -3.02
C PRO A 128 28.56 11.59 -2.98
N ALA A 129 28.14 11.10 -1.82
CA ALA A 129 27.72 9.73 -1.60
C ALA A 129 26.46 9.67 -0.74
N TYR A 130 25.57 8.73 -1.05
CA TYR A 130 24.36 8.50 -0.26
C TYR A 130 24.62 7.53 0.90
N ARG A 131 23.96 7.78 2.02
CA ARG A 131 24.01 6.90 3.19
C ARG A 131 22.73 6.96 3.98
N LEU A 132 22.44 5.92 4.76
CA LEU A 132 21.38 5.96 5.76
C LEU A 132 21.66 7.07 6.77
N ALA A 133 20.67 7.94 6.97
CA ALA A 133 20.69 8.99 7.99
C ALA A 133 19.79 8.59 9.17
N LEU A 134 20.12 9.09 10.37
CA LEU A 134 19.40 8.78 11.61
C LEU A 134 19.29 7.27 11.88
N GLN A 135 20.36 6.54 11.69
CA GLN A 135 20.44 5.06 11.76
C GLN A 135 19.96 4.48 13.10
N THR A 136 19.98 5.26 14.18
CA THR A 136 19.48 4.82 15.49
C THR A 136 17.98 4.49 15.51
N ARG A 137 17.26 4.78 14.44
CA ARG A 137 15.85 4.39 14.25
C ARG A 137 15.70 3.04 13.57
N GLU A 138 16.76 2.52 12.97
CA GLU A 138 16.73 1.35 12.10
C GLU A 138 16.75 0.03 12.88
N GLN A 139 16.15 -0.99 12.30
CA GLN A 139 16.02 -2.33 12.89
C GLN A 139 17.36 -2.98 13.20
N HIS A 140 18.39 -2.77 12.36
CA HIS A 140 19.72 -3.35 12.57
C HIS A 140 20.45 -2.78 13.81
N ILE A 141 19.99 -1.65 14.36
CA ILE A 141 20.53 -1.04 15.59
C ILE A 141 19.58 -1.24 16.78
N LYS A 142 18.31 -0.88 16.63
CA LYS A 142 17.33 -0.85 17.72
C LYS A 142 16.45 -2.09 17.81
N ARG A 143 16.51 -3.00 16.83
CA ARG A 143 15.73 -4.24 16.80
C ARG A 143 14.24 -4.00 17.12
N GLU A 144 13.73 -4.56 18.21
CA GLU A 144 12.35 -4.39 18.68
C GLU A 144 11.95 -2.95 18.99
N LYS A 145 12.91 -2.08 19.28
CA LYS A 145 12.68 -0.64 19.58
C LYS A 145 12.82 0.26 18.36
N ALA A 146 12.99 -0.32 17.18
CA ALA A 146 13.12 0.47 15.96
C ALA A 146 11.82 1.19 15.61
N THR A 147 11.92 2.45 15.19
CA THR A 147 10.79 3.21 14.65
C THR A 147 10.65 3.02 13.15
N SER A 148 11.75 2.72 12.44
CA SER A 148 11.72 2.32 11.03
C SER A 148 11.51 0.82 10.91
N ASN A 149 10.29 0.41 10.54
CA ASN A 149 9.86 -1.00 10.45
C ASN A 149 9.70 -1.48 8.99
N ILE A 150 10.17 -0.70 8.02
CA ILE A 150 10.11 -1.07 6.62
C ILE A 150 11.36 -1.87 6.27
N CYS A 151 11.18 -3.13 5.88
CA CYS A 151 12.24 -3.99 5.35
C CYS A 151 12.23 -3.97 3.81
N THR A 152 11.15 -4.44 3.22
CA THR A 152 10.96 -4.47 1.78
C THR A 152 10.05 -3.32 1.35
N ALA A 153 10.50 -2.53 0.40
CA ALA A 153 9.72 -1.44 -0.20
C ALA A 153 9.44 -1.75 -1.68
N GLN A 154 8.38 -1.16 -2.22
CA GLN A 154 8.05 -1.21 -3.65
C GLN A 154 8.95 -0.24 -4.45
N ALA A 155 10.26 -0.52 -4.45
CA ALA A 155 11.27 0.39 -4.97
C ALA A 155 11.11 0.68 -6.47
N LEU A 156 10.82 -0.35 -7.29
CA LEU A 156 10.61 -0.16 -8.72
C LEU A 156 9.43 0.79 -8.99
N LEU A 157 8.29 0.56 -8.34
CA LEU A 157 7.09 1.38 -8.55
C LEU A 157 7.26 2.79 -7.99
N ALA A 158 7.98 2.96 -6.88
CA ALA A 158 8.35 4.28 -6.38
C ALA A 158 9.26 5.03 -7.37
N THR A 159 10.20 4.31 -7.99
CA THR A 159 11.09 4.86 -9.03
C THR A 159 10.29 5.25 -10.27
N MET A 160 9.34 4.40 -10.72
CA MET A 160 8.46 4.72 -11.85
C MET A 160 7.64 5.98 -11.57
N ALA A 161 7.01 6.10 -10.40
CA ALA A 161 6.28 7.29 -10.00
C ALA A 161 7.18 8.54 -9.96
N GLY A 162 8.42 8.39 -9.50
CA GLY A 162 9.43 9.46 -9.53
C GLY A 162 9.79 9.88 -10.96
N PHE A 163 10.00 8.94 -11.87
CA PHE A 163 10.26 9.24 -13.28
C PHE A 163 9.05 9.83 -14.00
N TYR A 164 7.84 9.43 -13.64
CA TYR A 164 6.62 10.07 -14.14
C TYR A 164 6.62 11.57 -13.81
N ALA A 165 6.94 11.92 -12.54
CA ALA A 165 7.07 13.31 -12.14
C ALA A 165 8.23 14.04 -12.84
N VAL A 166 9.35 13.37 -13.08
CA VAL A 166 10.50 13.94 -13.83
C VAL A 166 10.13 14.21 -15.29
N TYR A 167 9.42 13.26 -15.93
CA TYR A 167 9.04 13.38 -17.34
C TYR A 167 8.04 14.49 -17.58
N HIS A 168 7.00 14.57 -16.77
CA HIS A 168 5.93 15.56 -16.94
C HIS A 168 6.27 16.93 -16.35
N GLY A 169 7.06 16.99 -15.28
CA GLY A 169 7.32 18.21 -14.53
C GLY A 169 6.04 18.83 -13.94
N ALA A 170 6.16 19.99 -13.36
CA ALA A 170 5.01 20.66 -12.74
C ALA A 170 3.92 21.06 -13.75
N GLU A 171 4.33 21.54 -14.94
CA GLU A 171 3.41 21.97 -15.99
C GLU A 171 2.65 20.79 -16.60
N GLY A 172 3.37 19.71 -16.97
CA GLY A 172 2.74 18.50 -17.50
C GLY A 172 1.73 17.88 -16.54
N LEU A 173 2.07 17.82 -15.24
CA LEU A 173 1.14 17.33 -14.22
C LEU A 173 -0.10 18.24 -14.08
N ARG A 174 0.06 19.58 -14.14
CA ARG A 174 -1.09 20.50 -14.16
C ARG A 174 -1.99 20.27 -15.37
N ASN A 175 -1.41 20.04 -16.54
CA ASN A 175 -2.17 19.75 -17.76
C ASN A 175 -2.93 18.42 -17.65
N ILE A 176 -2.31 17.36 -17.09
CA ILE A 176 -2.96 16.07 -16.86
C ILE A 176 -4.11 16.22 -15.86
N ALA A 177 -3.86 16.79 -14.68
CA ALA A 177 -4.86 16.97 -13.64
C ALA A 177 -5.99 17.90 -14.11
N GLY A 178 -5.65 18.96 -14.84
CA GLY A 178 -6.62 19.89 -15.43
C GLY A 178 -7.54 19.21 -16.44
N ARG A 179 -6.99 18.36 -17.32
CA ARG A 179 -7.78 17.56 -18.26
C ARG A 179 -8.72 16.60 -17.56
N ILE A 180 -8.23 15.85 -16.57
CA ILE A 180 -9.05 14.93 -15.77
C ILE A 180 -10.23 15.68 -15.15
N HIS A 181 -9.94 16.78 -14.46
CA HIS A 181 -10.94 17.60 -13.77
C HIS A 181 -11.97 18.21 -14.73
N SER A 182 -11.50 18.78 -15.83
CA SER A 182 -12.38 19.37 -16.87
C SER A 182 -13.29 18.33 -17.51
N THR A 183 -12.77 17.12 -17.75
CA THR A 183 -13.55 16.00 -18.30
C THR A 183 -14.65 15.56 -17.32
N ALA A 184 -14.34 15.44 -16.03
CA ALA A 184 -15.34 15.13 -15.01
C ALA A 184 -16.43 16.20 -14.94
N GLY A 185 -16.04 17.47 -14.96
CA GLY A 185 -16.99 18.58 -14.94
C GLY A 185 -17.84 18.70 -16.20
N PHE A 186 -17.28 18.40 -17.37
CA PHE A 186 -18.06 18.28 -18.61
C PHE A 186 -19.13 17.18 -18.49
N LEU A 187 -18.71 15.97 -18.08
CA LEU A 187 -19.64 14.87 -17.87
C LEU A 187 -20.75 15.23 -16.89
N ALA A 188 -20.43 15.88 -15.76
CA ALA A 188 -21.44 16.32 -14.79
C ALA A 188 -22.51 17.23 -15.42
N LYS A 189 -22.08 18.22 -16.21
CA LYS A 189 -23.00 19.15 -16.90
C LYS A 189 -23.88 18.45 -17.94
N GLU A 190 -23.32 17.52 -18.69
CA GLU A 190 -24.10 16.77 -19.68
C GLU A 190 -25.12 15.85 -18.99
N LEU A 191 -24.75 15.24 -17.87
CA LEU A 191 -25.70 14.44 -17.08
C LEU A 191 -26.82 15.30 -16.47
N GLU A 192 -26.55 16.54 -16.06
CA GLU A 192 -27.58 17.47 -15.62
C GLU A 192 -28.61 17.77 -16.74
N LYS A 193 -28.16 17.98 -17.99
CA LYS A 193 -29.05 18.15 -19.15
C LYS A 193 -29.95 16.93 -19.39
N LEU A 194 -29.44 15.73 -19.06
CA LEU A 194 -30.21 14.48 -19.13
C LEU A 194 -31.17 14.31 -17.95
N GLY A 195 -31.12 15.16 -16.93
CA GLY A 195 -32.01 15.16 -15.77
C GLY A 195 -31.44 14.44 -14.53
N TYR A 196 -30.17 14.11 -14.54
CA TYR A 196 -29.46 13.60 -13.38
C TYR A 196 -29.02 14.74 -12.45
N THR A 197 -28.86 14.44 -11.16
CA THR A 197 -28.44 15.47 -10.18
C THR A 197 -27.05 15.14 -9.64
N GLN A 198 -26.10 16.07 -9.83
CA GLN A 198 -24.79 15.99 -9.21
C GLN A 198 -24.89 16.31 -7.71
N LEU A 199 -24.44 15.37 -6.84
CA LEU A 199 -24.60 15.50 -5.39
C LEU A 199 -23.40 16.18 -4.71
N ASN A 200 -22.17 15.84 -5.11
CA ASN A 200 -20.98 16.49 -4.58
C ASN A 200 -20.72 17.80 -5.36
N LYS A 201 -20.79 18.92 -4.64
CA LYS A 201 -20.65 20.25 -5.22
C LYS A 201 -19.22 20.52 -5.68
N ASP A 202 -18.26 20.21 -4.82
CA ASP A 202 -16.85 20.38 -5.06
C ASP A 202 -16.21 18.98 -5.20
N TYR A 203 -15.57 18.71 -6.33
CA TYR A 203 -14.96 17.43 -6.67
C TYR A 203 -13.71 17.62 -7.51
N PHE A 204 -12.86 16.61 -7.59
CA PHE A 204 -11.73 16.60 -8.50
C PHE A 204 -12.04 15.80 -9.77
N ASP A 205 -12.26 14.51 -9.65
CA ASP A 205 -12.40 13.56 -10.75
C ASP A 205 -13.55 12.57 -10.58
N THR A 206 -14.15 12.53 -9.39
CA THR A 206 -15.18 11.55 -9.04
C THR A 206 -16.51 12.25 -8.80
N LEU A 207 -17.51 11.82 -9.56
CA LEU A 207 -18.88 12.32 -9.50
C LEU A 207 -19.74 11.37 -8.69
N LYS A 208 -20.64 11.94 -7.87
CA LYS A 208 -21.72 11.22 -7.19
C LYS A 208 -23.05 11.73 -7.70
N ILE A 209 -23.79 10.87 -8.34
CA ILE A 209 -24.94 11.23 -9.16
C ILE A 209 -26.17 10.59 -8.58
N GLN A 210 -27.24 11.37 -8.36
CA GLN A 210 -28.57 10.90 -8.03
C GLN A 210 -29.33 10.57 -9.32
N LEU A 211 -29.86 9.37 -9.42
CA LEU A 211 -30.74 8.98 -10.51
C LEU A 211 -32.11 9.65 -10.37
N PRO A 212 -32.73 10.11 -11.48
CA PRO A 212 -34.12 10.55 -11.49
C PRO A 212 -35.06 9.41 -11.07
N ALA A 213 -36.22 9.73 -10.50
CA ALA A 213 -37.14 8.74 -9.96
C ALA A 213 -37.64 7.70 -10.99
N HIS A 214 -37.65 8.05 -12.28
CA HIS A 214 -38.05 7.16 -13.36
C HIS A 214 -36.93 6.27 -13.89
N VAL A 215 -35.67 6.47 -13.46
CA VAL A 215 -34.51 5.69 -13.89
C VAL A 215 -34.20 4.61 -12.87
N SER A 216 -34.28 3.36 -13.30
CA SER A 216 -33.92 2.21 -12.47
C SER A 216 -32.38 2.02 -12.42
N VAL A 217 -31.83 1.75 -11.23
CA VAL A 217 -30.42 1.36 -11.06
C VAL A 217 -30.10 0.11 -11.88
N ASN A 218 -31.03 -0.86 -11.94
CA ASN A 218 -30.80 -2.10 -12.68
C ASN A 218 -30.78 -1.85 -14.19
N ALA A 219 -31.69 -1.04 -14.73
CA ALA A 219 -31.65 -0.67 -16.15
C ALA A 219 -30.35 0.05 -16.53
N LEU A 220 -29.89 0.98 -15.70
CA LEU A 220 -28.58 1.63 -15.92
C LEU A 220 -27.43 0.62 -15.89
N ARG A 221 -27.46 -0.32 -14.94
CA ARG A 221 -26.44 -1.36 -14.80
C ARG A 221 -26.40 -2.29 -16.01
N GLU A 222 -27.56 -2.73 -16.51
CA GLU A 222 -27.67 -3.59 -17.69
C GLU A 222 -27.04 -2.93 -18.91
N ILE A 223 -27.40 -1.68 -19.21
CA ILE A 223 -26.81 -0.94 -20.33
C ILE A 223 -25.31 -0.73 -20.14
N ALA A 224 -24.86 -0.42 -18.91
CA ALA A 224 -23.45 -0.25 -18.61
C ALA A 224 -22.66 -1.54 -18.84
N LEU A 225 -23.19 -2.70 -18.44
CA LEU A 225 -22.56 -4.01 -18.66
C LEU A 225 -22.52 -4.37 -20.15
N GLU A 226 -23.58 -4.10 -20.91
CA GLU A 226 -23.59 -4.26 -22.37
C GLU A 226 -22.49 -3.42 -23.04
N CYS A 227 -22.27 -2.21 -22.53
CA CYS A 227 -21.19 -1.33 -22.97
C CYS A 227 -19.81 -1.67 -22.37
N LYS A 228 -19.70 -2.75 -21.56
CA LYS A 228 -18.48 -3.17 -20.84
C LYS A 228 -17.92 -2.10 -19.89
N VAL A 229 -18.81 -1.38 -19.22
CA VAL A 229 -18.48 -0.33 -18.24
C VAL A 229 -18.98 -0.73 -16.87
N ASN A 230 -18.10 -0.67 -15.87
CA ASN A 230 -18.45 -0.83 -14.47
C ASN A 230 -18.59 0.53 -13.80
N LEU A 231 -19.70 0.75 -13.11
CA LEU A 231 -19.97 1.94 -12.32
C LEU A 231 -20.00 1.58 -10.82
N ARG A 232 -19.81 2.54 -9.96
CA ARG A 232 -20.00 2.34 -8.53
C ARG A 232 -21.45 2.62 -8.16
N TYR A 233 -22.14 1.63 -7.63
CA TYR A 233 -23.53 1.74 -7.19
C TYR A 233 -23.57 1.94 -5.67
N PHE A 234 -24.21 3.03 -5.24
CA PHE A 234 -24.49 3.33 -3.84
C PHE A 234 -25.94 2.98 -3.52
N GLU A 235 -26.30 3.04 -2.24
CA GLU A 235 -27.70 2.95 -1.81
C GLU A 235 -28.53 4.15 -2.31
N ALA A 236 -29.86 4.04 -2.19
CA ALA A 236 -30.81 5.11 -2.53
C ALA A 236 -30.76 5.62 -3.99
N GLY A 237 -30.39 4.75 -4.94
CA GLY A 237 -30.40 5.14 -6.36
C GLY A 237 -29.30 6.12 -6.74
N GLN A 238 -28.14 6.04 -6.09
CA GLN A 238 -26.98 6.87 -6.38
C GLN A 238 -25.91 6.08 -7.11
N VAL A 239 -25.18 6.75 -8.01
CA VAL A 239 -24.11 6.16 -8.83
C VAL A 239 -22.87 7.03 -8.79
N GLY A 240 -21.71 6.40 -8.70
CA GLY A 240 -20.40 7.05 -8.78
C GLY A 240 -19.72 6.79 -10.12
N VAL A 241 -19.11 7.83 -10.67
CA VAL A 241 -18.27 7.77 -11.88
C VAL A 241 -16.94 8.44 -11.55
N SER A 242 -15.84 7.75 -11.82
CA SER A 242 -14.49 8.31 -11.65
C SER A 242 -13.79 8.41 -13.00
N ILE A 243 -13.14 9.53 -13.22
CA ILE A 243 -12.39 9.86 -14.44
C ILE A 243 -10.89 9.85 -14.11
N ASP A 244 -10.09 9.32 -15.00
CA ASP A 244 -8.63 9.34 -14.85
C ASP A 244 -7.92 9.79 -16.14
N GLU A 245 -6.61 9.72 -16.16
CA GLU A 245 -5.81 10.17 -17.31
C GLU A 245 -5.97 9.27 -18.54
N THR A 246 -6.44 8.03 -18.38
CA THR A 246 -6.67 7.07 -19.45
C THR A 246 -8.04 7.22 -20.09
N THR A 247 -8.93 7.98 -19.48
CA THR A 247 -10.28 8.25 -20.00
C THR A 247 -10.22 9.12 -21.25
N LEU A 248 -10.71 8.58 -22.34
CA LEU A 248 -10.74 9.21 -23.66
C LEU A 248 -12.09 9.90 -23.93
N PRO A 249 -12.18 10.82 -24.90
CA PRO A 249 -13.46 11.40 -25.34
C PRO A 249 -14.49 10.35 -25.78
N THR A 250 -14.04 9.24 -26.38
CA THR A 250 -14.88 8.10 -26.73
C THR A 250 -15.54 7.45 -25.53
N ASP A 251 -14.81 7.35 -24.39
CA ASP A 251 -15.35 6.77 -23.16
C ASP A 251 -16.42 7.67 -22.57
N ILE A 252 -16.25 8.98 -22.67
CA ILE A 252 -17.28 9.97 -22.26
C ILE A 252 -18.53 9.82 -23.14
N GLY A 253 -18.35 9.61 -24.44
CA GLY A 253 -19.48 9.31 -25.35
C GLY A 253 -20.24 8.05 -24.92
N VAL A 254 -19.52 6.98 -24.56
CA VAL A 254 -20.11 5.74 -24.04
C VAL A 254 -20.86 5.96 -22.73
N LEU A 255 -20.25 6.70 -21.78
CA LEU A 255 -20.92 7.04 -20.52
C LEU A 255 -22.22 7.81 -20.77
N LEU A 256 -22.20 8.83 -21.62
CA LEU A 256 -23.38 9.61 -21.95
C LEU A 256 -24.45 8.77 -22.65
N TYR A 257 -24.07 7.86 -23.55
CA TYR A 257 -24.99 6.89 -24.14
C TYR A 257 -25.66 6.00 -23.07
N ILE A 258 -24.90 5.48 -22.11
CA ILE A 258 -25.41 4.65 -21.02
C ILE A 258 -26.46 5.42 -20.20
N PHE A 259 -26.14 6.61 -19.77
CA PHE A 259 -27.04 7.42 -18.95
C PHE A 259 -28.26 7.93 -19.74
N ALA A 260 -28.10 8.31 -21.01
CA ALA A 260 -29.21 8.71 -21.88
C ALA A 260 -30.16 7.54 -22.14
N GLY A 261 -29.62 6.37 -22.50
CA GLY A 261 -30.41 5.16 -22.71
C GLY A 261 -31.22 4.77 -21.47
N ALA A 262 -30.62 4.82 -20.28
CA ALA A 262 -31.33 4.57 -19.02
C ALA A 262 -32.45 5.59 -18.73
N ALA A 263 -32.31 6.84 -19.21
CA ALA A 263 -33.32 7.88 -19.11
C ALA A 263 -34.35 7.83 -20.26
N GLY A 264 -34.25 6.91 -21.21
CA GLY A 264 -35.10 6.82 -22.38
C GLY A 264 -34.91 7.98 -23.36
N LYS A 265 -33.70 8.52 -23.45
CA LYS A 265 -33.33 9.65 -24.30
C LYS A 265 -32.26 9.24 -25.32
N ASP A 266 -32.29 9.89 -26.46
CA ASP A 266 -31.15 9.81 -27.41
C ASP A 266 -30.13 10.89 -27.05
N TYR A 267 -28.85 10.55 -27.20
CA TYR A 267 -27.75 11.48 -26.98
C TYR A 267 -26.66 11.32 -28.03
N MET A 268 -26.23 12.43 -28.58
CA MET A 268 -25.04 12.50 -29.44
C MET A 268 -24.08 13.55 -28.86
N LEU A 269 -22.83 13.19 -28.66
CA LEU A 269 -21.79 14.11 -28.24
C LEU A 269 -21.38 14.98 -29.42
N ASP A 270 -21.60 16.28 -29.34
CA ASP A 270 -21.30 17.27 -30.42
C ASP A 270 -20.34 18.38 -29.95
N GLU A 271 -19.85 18.33 -28.72
CA GLU A 271 -19.03 19.40 -28.16
C GLU A 271 -17.63 18.95 -27.76
N SER A 272 -16.65 19.83 -27.94
CA SER A 272 -15.32 19.65 -27.35
C SER A 272 -15.36 19.87 -25.82
N ILE A 273 -14.59 19.11 -25.07
CA ILE A 273 -14.48 19.24 -23.62
C ILE A 273 -13.74 20.54 -23.27
N PRO A 274 -14.41 21.56 -22.66
CA PRO A 274 -13.78 22.82 -22.34
C PRO A 274 -12.86 22.69 -21.12
N ALA A 275 -11.73 23.39 -21.14
CA ALA A 275 -10.87 23.51 -19.96
C ALA A 275 -11.51 24.46 -18.93
N GLN A 276 -12.04 23.90 -17.84
CA GLN A 276 -12.70 24.65 -16.79
C GLN A 276 -12.50 24.01 -15.42
N THR A 277 -12.50 24.82 -14.36
CA THR A 277 -12.46 24.38 -12.95
C THR A 277 -13.88 24.34 -12.36
N TYR A 278 -14.18 23.28 -11.61
CA TYR A 278 -15.51 22.96 -11.05
C TYR A 278 -15.47 22.76 -9.52
N PHE A 279 -14.54 23.39 -8.81
CA PHE A 279 -14.51 23.46 -7.36
C PHE A 279 -14.29 24.91 -6.90
N ASP A 280 -14.66 25.20 -5.65
CA ASP A 280 -14.50 26.53 -5.06
C ASP A 280 -13.01 26.94 -5.04
N ALA A 281 -12.74 28.18 -5.42
CA ALA A 281 -11.39 28.76 -5.46
C ALA A 281 -10.63 28.65 -4.13
N LYS A 282 -11.33 28.55 -2.99
CA LYS A 282 -10.72 28.35 -1.67
C LYS A 282 -9.94 27.03 -1.53
N PHE A 283 -10.26 26.05 -2.38
CA PHE A 283 -9.57 24.75 -2.43
C PHE A 283 -8.41 24.74 -3.41
N ALA A 284 -8.32 25.74 -4.29
CA ALA A 284 -7.29 25.78 -5.31
C ALA A 284 -5.89 25.88 -4.73
N ARG A 285 -4.97 25.11 -5.29
CA ARG A 285 -3.56 25.20 -4.96
C ARG A 285 -2.96 26.49 -5.49
N THR A 286 -2.32 27.24 -4.61
CA THR A 286 -1.56 28.46 -4.95
C THR A 286 -0.06 28.27 -4.83
N SER A 287 0.38 27.23 -4.13
CA SER A 287 1.80 26.95 -3.91
C SER A 287 2.44 26.22 -5.10
N ASP A 288 3.70 26.54 -5.35
CA ASP A 288 4.52 25.85 -6.34
C ASP A 288 4.94 24.46 -5.86
N PHE A 289 5.29 23.58 -6.82
CA PHE A 289 5.80 22.25 -6.56
C PHE A 289 6.78 21.84 -7.67
N LEU A 290 7.60 20.80 -7.42
CA LEU A 290 8.60 20.28 -8.34
C LEU A 290 9.53 21.37 -8.92
N GLN A 291 10.02 22.27 -8.06
CA GLN A 291 10.84 23.42 -8.48
C GLN A 291 12.30 23.05 -8.74
N GLN A 292 12.74 21.83 -8.35
CA GLN A 292 14.11 21.37 -8.56
C GLN A 292 14.41 21.17 -10.06
N ASP A 293 15.63 21.44 -10.46
CA ASP A 293 16.10 21.38 -11.85
C ASP A 293 15.80 20.08 -12.58
N VAL A 294 15.78 18.96 -11.86
CA VAL A 294 15.50 17.64 -12.43
C VAL A 294 14.10 17.56 -13.05
N PHE A 295 13.13 18.27 -12.49
CA PHE A 295 11.74 18.32 -12.98
C PHE A 295 11.52 19.34 -14.10
N LYS A 296 12.56 20.07 -14.50
CA LYS A 296 12.55 21.05 -15.60
C LYS A 296 13.34 20.57 -16.83
N LYS A 297 13.81 19.29 -16.79
CA LYS A 297 14.64 18.65 -17.80
C LYS A 297 14.00 17.30 -18.14
N TYR A 298 14.49 16.63 -19.12
CA TYR A 298 14.14 15.25 -19.44
C TYR A 298 12.66 15.02 -19.82
N HIS A 299 12.08 15.96 -20.56
CA HIS A 299 10.68 15.91 -21.02
C HIS A 299 10.49 15.20 -22.35
N THR A 300 11.54 14.63 -22.91
CA THR A 300 11.48 13.79 -24.13
C THR A 300 11.90 12.36 -23.79
N GLU A 301 11.40 11.39 -24.57
CA GLU A 301 11.73 9.98 -24.39
C GLU A 301 13.24 9.75 -24.38
N THR A 302 13.97 10.31 -25.36
CA THR A 302 15.42 10.14 -25.48
C THR A 302 16.18 10.73 -24.27
N GLU A 303 15.78 11.90 -23.81
CA GLU A 303 16.41 12.54 -22.64
C GLU A 303 16.16 11.73 -21.37
N LEU A 304 14.95 11.25 -21.15
CA LEU A 304 14.60 10.40 -20.01
C LEU A 304 15.37 9.09 -20.04
N MET A 305 15.44 8.40 -21.17
CA MET A 305 16.21 7.16 -21.32
C MET A 305 17.70 7.36 -21.00
N ARG A 306 18.31 8.45 -21.50
CA ARG A 306 19.69 8.81 -21.18
C ARG A 306 19.88 9.14 -19.71
N TYR A 307 18.91 9.78 -19.08
CA TYR A 307 18.92 10.08 -17.65
C TYR A 307 18.86 8.80 -16.82
N ILE A 308 17.93 7.89 -17.10
CA ILE A 308 17.81 6.57 -16.45
C ILE A 308 19.13 5.80 -16.57
N THR A 309 19.69 5.70 -17.78
CA THR A 309 20.97 5.02 -18.03
C THR A 309 22.13 5.64 -17.23
N ARG A 310 22.18 6.96 -17.15
CA ARG A 310 23.20 7.68 -16.35
C ARG A 310 23.08 7.40 -14.87
N LEU A 311 21.85 7.31 -14.34
CA LEU A 311 21.64 6.93 -12.94
C LEU A 311 22.03 5.48 -12.68
N GLY A 312 21.64 4.56 -13.57
CA GLY A 312 21.98 3.14 -13.46
C GLY A 312 23.50 2.89 -13.42
N ARG A 313 24.29 3.71 -14.14
CA ARG A 313 25.78 3.62 -14.12
C ARG A 313 26.42 4.06 -12.81
N LYS A 314 25.69 4.70 -11.92
CA LYS A 314 26.18 5.13 -10.60
C LYS A 314 26.01 4.05 -9.53
N ASP A 315 25.35 2.98 -9.85
CA ASP A 315 25.05 1.89 -8.95
C ASP A 315 25.49 0.55 -9.54
N VAL A 316 25.46 -0.50 -8.73
CA VAL A 316 25.82 -1.86 -9.13
C VAL A 316 24.61 -2.51 -9.80
N SER A 317 24.74 -2.85 -11.08
CA SER A 317 23.69 -3.53 -11.83
C SER A 317 23.78 -5.05 -11.73
N LEU A 318 22.69 -5.75 -12.00
CA LEU A 318 22.67 -7.22 -12.08
C LEU A 318 23.61 -7.81 -13.13
N ALA A 319 23.94 -7.03 -14.17
CA ALA A 319 24.90 -7.43 -15.21
C ALA A 319 26.36 -7.38 -14.72
N GLN A 320 26.64 -6.75 -13.58
CA GLN A 320 28.00 -6.47 -13.08
C GLN A 320 28.22 -6.98 -11.66
N SER A 321 27.23 -7.60 -11.04
CA SER A 321 27.31 -8.04 -9.65
C SER A 321 26.83 -9.46 -9.44
N MET A 322 27.46 -10.13 -8.47
CA MET A 322 26.95 -11.35 -7.86
C MET A 322 26.44 -11.02 -6.47
N ILE A 323 25.13 -10.92 -6.31
CA ILE A 323 24.49 -10.69 -5.01
C ILE A 323 24.03 -12.02 -4.46
N SER A 324 24.69 -12.51 -3.41
CA SER A 324 24.37 -13.79 -2.75
C SER A 324 23.13 -13.70 -1.86
N LEU A 325 22.78 -12.51 -1.38
CA LEU A 325 21.69 -12.27 -0.47
C LEU A 325 20.98 -10.96 -0.85
N GLY A 326 19.76 -10.77 -0.39
CA GLY A 326 18.96 -9.58 -0.57
C GLY A 326 17.84 -9.79 -1.60
N SER A 327 16.69 -9.16 -1.35
CA SER A 327 15.46 -9.25 -2.14
C SER A 327 15.06 -10.68 -2.52
N CYS A 328 15.37 -11.65 -1.63
CA CYS A 328 14.93 -13.03 -1.74
C CYS A 328 15.18 -13.66 -3.13
N THR A 329 16.37 -13.47 -3.67
CA THR A 329 16.79 -14.03 -4.98
C THR A 329 16.04 -13.51 -6.22
N MET A 330 15.21 -12.50 -6.11
CA MET A 330 14.47 -11.94 -7.27
C MET A 330 15.35 -11.52 -8.45
N LYS A 331 16.65 -11.29 -8.21
CA LYS A 331 17.64 -10.97 -9.24
C LYS A 331 17.88 -12.11 -10.22
N LEU A 332 17.46 -13.33 -9.89
CA LEU A 332 17.64 -14.52 -10.72
C LEU A 332 16.48 -14.79 -11.67
N ASN A 333 15.41 -13.98 -11.60
CA ASN A 333 14.27 -14.14 -12.50
C ASN A 333 14.60 -13.61 -13.91
N PRO A 334 14.27 -14.37 -14.97
CA PRO A 334 14.44 -13.88 -16.33
C PRO A 334 13.53 -12.68 -16.61
N ALA A 335 14.03 -11.70 -17.36
CA ALA A 335 13.24 -10.53 -17.75
C ALA A 335 11.97 -10.92 -18.54
N SER A 336 12.00 -12.03 -19.27
CA SER A 336 10.86 -12.56 -20.02
C SER A 336 9.64 -12.91 -19.15
N THR A 337 9.83 -13.18 -17.86
CA THR A 337 8.70 -13.43 -16.94
C THR A 337 7.87 -12.17 -16.65
N MET A 338 8.41 -10.99 -16.97
CA MET A 338 7.71 -9.72 -16.83
C MET A 338 6.84 -9.36 -18.05
N LEU A 339 7.08 -9.98 -19.21
CA LEU A 339 6.37 -9.65 -20.44
C LEU A 339 4.85 -9.83 -20.36
N PRO A 340 4.29 -10.89 -19.73
CA PRO A 340 2.85 -11.03 -19.60
C PRO A 340 2.20 -9.86 -18.84
N LEU A 341 2.91 -9.23 -17.91
CA LEU A 341 2.40 -8.08 -17.14
C LEU A 341 2.20 -6.82 -17.98
N SER A 342 2.72 -6.77 -19.20
CA SER A 342 2.51 -5.63 -20.12
C SER A 342 1.21 -5.72 -20.91
N ARG A 343 0.44 -6.79 -20.78
CA ARG A 343 -0.85 -6.95 -21.45
C ARG A 343 -1.96 -6.19 -20.72
N ALA A 344 -2.80 -5.50 -21.49
CA ALA A 344 -3.91 -4.69 -20.96
C ALA A 344 -4.87 -5.50 -20.08
N GLU A 345 -5.08 -6.77 -20.42
CA GLU A 345 -5.95 -7.71 -19.71
C GLU A 345 -5.45 -8.00 -18.28
N PHE A 346 -4.16 -7.79 -18.00
CA PHE A 346 -3.60 -7.88 -16.65
C PHE A 346 -3.42 -6.50 -16.02
N MET A 347 -2.96 -5.51 -16.81
CA MET A 347 -2.62 -4.19 -16.26
C MET A 347 -3.83 -3.38 -15.83
N ASN A 348 -4.92 -3.43 -16.60
CA ASN A 348 -6.02 -2.47 -16.49
C ASN A 348 -7.21 -2.98 -15.68
N ILE A 349 -7.11 -4.15 -15.05
CA ILE A 349 -8.18 -4.69 -14.23
C ILE A 349 -8.27 -3.94 -12.90
N HIS A 350 -9.46 -3.42 -12.61
CA HIS A 350 -9.75 -2.75 -11.35
C HIS A 350 -9.90 -3.78 -10.20
N PRO A 351 -9.40 -3.50 -8.99
CA PRO A 351 -9.46 -4.44 -7.86
C PRO A 351 -10.89 -4.77 -7.38
N TYR A 352 -11.88 -3.96 -7.73
CA TYR A 352 -13.29 -4.20 -7.44
C TYR A 352 -14.10 -4.57 -8.69
N ALA A 353 -13.43 -5.05 -9.75
CA ALA A 353 -14.15 -5.64 -10.87
C ALA A 353 -15.01 -6.80 -10.38
N PRO A 354 -16.25 -6.98 -10.90
CA PRO A 354 -17.11 -8.11 -10.56
C PRO A 354 -16.41 -9.46 -10.76
N GLU A 355 -16.72 -10.42 -9.91
CA GLU A 355 -16.02 -11.71 -9.86
C GLU A 355 -16.12 -12.46 -11.19
N GLU A 356 -17.28 -12.40 -11.86
CA GLU A 356 -17.54 -12.98 -13.18
C GLU A 356 -16.72 -12.34 -14.32
N GLN A 357 -16.07 -11.21 -14.08
CA GLN A 357 -15.21 -10.53 -15.06
C GLN A 357 -13.73 -10.81 -14.85
N VAL A 358 -13.37 -11.55 -13.79
CA VAL A 358 -11.97 -11.80 -13.37
C VAL A 358 -11.67 -13.28 -13.16
N GLU A 359 -12.39 -14.17 -13.81
CA GLU A 359 -12.24 -15.62 -13.71
C GLU A 359 -10.78 -16.06 -13.94
N GLY A 360 -10.09 -15.48 -14.92
CA GLY A 360 -8.68 -15.78 -15.19
C GLY A 360 -7.74 -15.39 -14.03
N TYR A 361 -8.01 -14.31 -13.31
CA TYR A 361 -7.27 -13.95 -12.10
C TYR A 361 -7.58 -14.93 -10.96
N THR A 362 -8.84 -15.33 -10.82
CA THR A 362 -9.26 -16.32 -9.81
C THR A 362 -8.55 -17.65 -10.04
N GLU A 363 -8.57 -18.17 -11.26
CA GLU A 363 -7.87 -19.40 -11.63
C GLU A 363 -6.35 -19.31 -11.37
N LEU A 364 -5.72 -18.19 -11.73
CA LEU A 364 -4.29 -17.97 -11.48
C LEU A 364 -3.97 -17.99 -9.98
N ILE A 365 -4.77 -17.32 -9.16
CA ILE A 365 -4.61 -17.24 -7.71
C ILE A 365 -4.81 -18.62 -7.06
N GLU A 366 -5.84 -19.35 -7.46
CA GLU A 366 -6.13 -20.69 -6.95
C GLU A 366 -5.04 -21.68 -7.31
N ASN A 367 -4.60 -21.71 -8.57
CA ASN A 367 -3.53 -22.59 -9.02
C ASN A 367 -2.22 -22.29 -8.28
N LEU A 368 -1.83 -21.01 -8.16
CA LEU A 368 -0.62 -20.63 -7.44
C LEU A 368 -0.71 -21.00 -5.95
N SER A 369 -1.85 -20.77 -5.32
CA SER A 369 -2.08 -21.14 -3.93
C SER A 369 -1.97 -22.65 -3.72
N SER A 370 -2.54 -23.45 -4.64
CA SER A 370 -2.43 -24.91 -4.64
C SER A 370 -0.98 -25.39 -4.78
N TYR A 371 -0.22 -24.79 -5.72
CA TYR A 371 1.21 -25.12 -5.90
C TYR A 371 2.01 -24.79 -4.65
N LEU A 372 1.78 -23.64 -4.04
CA LEU A 372 2.47 -23.25 -2.81
C LEU A 372 2.11 -24.17 -1.64
N CYS A 373 0.86 -24.56 -1.49
CA CYS A 373 0.46 -25.56 -0.48
C CYS A 373 1.17 -26.91 -0.69
N THR A 374 1.27 -27.36 -1.93
CA THR A 374 1.98 -28.61 -2.29
C THR A 374 3.47 -28.51 -1.97
N ILE A 375 4.12 -27.41 -2.34
CA ILE A 375 5.55 -27.17 -2.12
C ILE A 375 5.87 -27.08 -0.62
N THR A 376 5.02 -26.41 0.14
CA THR A 376 5.25 -26.16 1.57
C THR A 376 4.73 -27.27 2.49
N GLY A 377 3.82 -28.11 2.02
CA GLY A 377 3.11 -29.10 2.84
C GLY A 377 2.02 -28.50 3.72
N PHE A 378 1.72 -27.20 3.60
CA PHE A 378 0.65 -26.53 4.34
C PHE A 378 -0.71 -26.71 3.68
N LYS A 379 -1.77 -26.56 4.47
CA LYS A 379 -3.16 -26.77 4.04
C LYS A 379 -3.83 -25.53 3.43
N GLY A 380 -3.27 -24.36 3.65
CA GLY A 380 -3.82 -23.12 3.14
C GLY A 380 -2.72 -22.10 2.83
N CYS A 381 -3.01 -21.24 1.86
CA CYS A 381 -2.12 -20.18 1.42
C CYS A 381 -2.93 -18.89 1.19
N THR A 382 -2.32 -17.76 1.44
CA THR A 382 -2.83 -16.46 1.01
C THR A 382 -1.73 -15.67 0.31
N LEU A 383 -2.09 -15.02 -0.79
CA LEU A 383 -1.21 -14.17 -1.58
C LEU A 383 -1.37 -12.66 -1.26
N GLN A 384 -2.16 -12.31 -0.23
CA GLN A 384 -2.42 -10.92 0.15
C GLN A 384 -1.21 -10.16 0.71
N PRO A 385 -0.27 -10.78 1.47
CA PRO A 385 0.91 -10.07 1.94
C PRO A 385 1.78 -9.60 0.76
N ASN A 386 2.09 -8.31 0.72
CA ASN A 386 2.84 -7.67 -0.36
C ASN A 386 4.36 -7.59 -0.12
N SER A 387 4.85 -8.16 0.98
CA SER A 387 6.27 -8.24 1.34
C SER A 387 6.51 -9.33 2.37
N GLY A 388 7.78 -9.73 2.57
CA GLY A 388 8.15 -10.66 3.64
C GLY A 388 7.70 -10.18 5.02
N ALA A 389 7.95 -8.92 5.36
CA ALA A 389 7.50 -8.32 6.62
C ALA A 389 5.96 -8.32 6.77
N ALA A 390 5.20 -8.13 5.69
CA ALA A 390 3.75 -8.27 5.72
C ALA A 390 3.32 -9.73 5.93
N GLY A 391 4.07 -10.69 5.40
CA GLY A 391 3.90 -12.12 5.66
C GLY A 391 4.12 -12.47 7.13
N GLU A 392 5.22 -11.97 7.73
CA GLU A 392 5.49 -12.13 9.17
C GLU A 392 4.33 -11.59 10.02
N TYR A 393 3.91 -10.36 9.74
CA TYR A 393 2.77 -9.75 10.43
C TYR A 393 1.50 -10.59 10.29
N THR A 394 1.20 -11.06 9.07
CA THR A 394 0.01 -11.89 8.79
C THR A 394 0.06 -13.21 9.54
N GLY A 395 1.19 -13.93 9.50
CA GLY A 395 1.36 -15.20 10.21
C GLY A 395 1.21 -15.05 11.72
N LEU A 396 1.82 -14.03 12.31
CA LEU A 396 1.67 -13.73 13.74
C LEU A 396 0.23 -13.33 14.12
N ARG A 397 -0.47 -12.61 13.24
CA ARG A 397 -1.89 -12.30 13.44
C ARG A 397 -2.78 -13.54 13.36
N VAL A 398 -2.46 -14.48 12.48
CA VAL A 398 -3.14 -15.78 12.40
C VAL A 398 -2.92 -16.57 13.68
N ILE A 399 -1.67 -16.66 14.18
CA ILE A 399 -1.33 -17.33 15.44
C ILE A 399 -2.13 -16.69 16.60
N ARG A 400 -2.17 -15.37 16.68
CA ARG A 400 -2.92 -14.67 17.73
C ARG A 400 -4.42 -14.97 17.66
N ALA A 401 -5.01 -14.89 16.48
CA ALA A 401 -6.43 -15.19 16.30
C ALA A 401 -6.77 -16.65 16.65
N TYR A 402 -5.88 -17.59 16.29
CA TYR A 402 -6.00 -18.99 16.68
C TYR A 402 -6.00 -19.13 18.21
N GLN A 403 -5.02 -18.55 18.89
CA GLN A 403 -4.93 -18.62 20.37
C GLN A 403 -6.12 -17.97 21.05
N GLU A 404 -6.59 -16.84 20.55
CA GLU A 404 -7.83 -16.20 21.03
C GLU A 404 -9.04 -17.13 20.86
N SER A 405 -9.15 -17.83 19.73
CA SER A 405 -10.26 -18.73 19.42
C SER A 405 -10.34 -19.96 20.35
N ILE A 406 -9.19 -20.39 20.88
CA ILE A 406 -9.10 -21.52 21.84
C ILE A 406 -8.98 -21.07 23.31
N GLY A 407 -9.28 -19.79 23.60
CA GLY A 407 -9.24 -19.25 24.95
C GLY A 407 -7.84 -18.96 25.52
N GLN A 408 -6.81 -18.97 24.67
CA GLN A 408 -5.41 -18.73 25.05
C GLN A 408 -4.88 -17.35 24.62
N GLY A 409 -5.74 -16.37 24.46
CA GLY A 409 -5.38 -15.00 24.05
C GLY A 409 -4.45 -14.25 25.03
N HIS A 410 -4.21 -14.80 26.22
CA HIS A 410 -3.25 -14.27 27.20
C HIS A 410 -1.78 -14.51 26.82
N ARG A 411 -1.51 -15.41 25.86
CA ARG A 411 -0.15 -15.70 25.39
C ARG A 411 0.41 -14.52 24.59
N ASP A 412 1.48 -13.93 25.08
CA ASP A 412 2.02 -12.68 24.55
C ASP A 412 3.54 -12.68 24.34
N ILE A 413 4.21 -13.84 24.46
CA ILE A 413 5.66 -13.96 24.30
C ILE A 413 6.00 -14.70 23.01
N VAL A 414 6.98 -14.13 22.26
CA VAL A 414 7.57 -14.75 21.08
C VAL A 414 9.07 -14.95 21.29
N LEU A 415 9.55 -16.19 21.13
CA LEU A 415 11.00 -16.50 21.14
C LEU A 415 11.60 -16.18 19.78
N LEU A 416 12.78 -15.56 19.79
CA LEU A 416 13.52 -15.13 18.60
C LEU A 416 15.00 -15.48 18.74
N PRO A 417 15.60 -16.27 17.82
CA PRO A 417 17.04 -16.47 17.80
C PRO A 417 17.81 -15.15 17.63
N ALA A 418 19.01 -15.07 18.17
CA ALA A 418 19.89 -13.92 17.96
C ALA A 418 20.25 -13.71 16.48
N SER A 419 20.21 -14.79 15.67
CA SER A 419 20.38 -14.79 14.22
C SER A 419 19.16 -14.28 13.45
N ALA A 420 18.00 -14.06 14.11
CA ALA A 420 16.78 -13.61 13.45
C ALA A 420 16.97 -12.29 12.72
N HIS A 421 16.34 -12.15 11.56
CA HIS A 421 16.30 -10.88 10.83
C HIS A 421 15.67 -9.77 11.69
N GLY A 422 16.13 -8.54 11.52
CA GLY A 422 15.66 -7.39 12.31
C GLY A 422 14.16 -7.09 12.18
N THR A 423 13.49 -7.57 11.13
CA THR A 423 12.02 -7.44 10.98
C THR A 423 11.25 -8.37 11.91
N ASN A 424 11.77 -9.54 12.27
CA ASN A 424 11.04 -10.49 13.10
C ASN A 424 10.63 -9.89 14.47
N PRO A 425 11.54 -9.30 15.27
CA PRO A 425 11.13 -8.64 16.51
C PRO A 425 10.20 -7.45 16.28
N ALA A 426 10.39 -6.68 15.20
CA ALA A 426 9.51 -5.55 14.89
C ALA A 426 8.09 -6.02 14.54
N SER A 427 7.94 -7.07 13.74
CA SER A 427 6.64 -7.66 13.39
C SER A 427 5.93 -8.24 14.62
N ALA A 428 6.67 -8.88 15.54
CA ALA A 428 6.12 -9.38 16.79
C ALA A 428 5.54 -8.25 17.66
N ILE A 429 6.29 -7.17 17.85
CA ILE A 429 5.82 -5.97 18.58
C ILE A 429 4.59 -5.35 17.92
N GLN A 430 4.55 -5.26 16.59
CA GLN A 430 3.38 -4.74 15.87
C GLN A 430 2.13 -5.59 16.07
N CYS A 431 2.29 -6.89 16.34
CA CYS A 431 1.20 -7.80 16.70
C CYS A 431 0.84 -7.78 18.20
N GLY A 432 1.48 -6.93 19.00
CA GLY A 432 1.25 -6.80 20.43
C GLY A 432 1.93 -7.87 21.28
N TYR A 433 2.94 -8.55 20.73
CA TYR A 433 3.76 -9.52 21.47
C TYR A 433 4.98 -8.86 22.13
N LYS A 434 5.52 -9.52 23.11
CA LYS A 434 6.84 -9.27 23.71
C LYS A 434 7.82 -10.27 23.17
N THR A 435 9.07 -9.87 22.99
CA THR A 435 10.11 -10.72 22.41
C THR A 435 11.11 -11.17 23.48
N VAL A 436 11.51 -12.44 23.42
CA VAL A 436 12.58 -13.04 24.22
C VAL A 436 13.64 -13.58 23.26
N THR A 437 14.87 -13.10 23.38
CA THR A 437 15.96 -13.49 22.49
C THR A 437 16.63 -14.77 23.00
N VAL A 438 16.77 -15.77 22.11
CA VAL A 438 17.52 -17.00 22.33
C VAL A 438 18.94 -16.84 21.76
N LYS A 439 19.92 -17.33 22.46
CA LYS A 439 21.32 -17.30 22.03
C LYS A 439 21.57 -18.20 20.81
N CYS A 440 22.66 -17.91 20.10
CA CYS A 440 23.28 -18.80 19.13
C CYS A 440 24.64 -19.25 19.67
N ASP A 441 25.07 -20.44 19.24
CA ASP A 441 26.39 -20.99 19.53
C ASP A 441 27.49 -20.30 18.67
N GLU A 442 28.75 -20.71 18.85
CA GLU A 442 29.89 -20.15 18.10
C GLU A 442 29.84 -20.46 16.59
N ASN A 443 29.10 -21.50 16.20
CA ASN A 443 28.91 -21.92 14.80
C ASN A 443 27.71 -21.23 14.16
N GLY A 444 26.93 -20.46 14.94
CA GLY A 444 25.75 -19.73 14.49
C GLY A 444 24.46 -20.53 14.54
N ASN A 445 24.45 -21.77 15.08
CA ASN A 445 23.23 -22.51 15.34
C ASN A 445 22.49 -21.93 16.55
N ILE A 446 21.21 -22.20 16.65
CA ILE A 446 20.42 -21.84 17.83
C ILE A 446 20.86 -22.72 19.01
N ASP A 447 21.20 -22.10 20.13
CA ASP A 447 21.52 -22.81 21.38
C ASP A 447 20.25 -23.49 21.91
N LEU A 448 20.20 -24.82 21.75
CA LEU A 448 19.04 -25.64 22.09
C LEU A 448 18.75 -25.64 23.59
N GLU A 449 19.79 -25.59 24.45
CA GLU A 449 19.62 -25.55 25.89
C GLU A 449 18.99 -24.22 26.34
N ASP A 450 19.51 -23.10 25.82
CA ASP A 450 18.94 -21.77 26.09
C ASP A 450 17.51 -21.65 25.51
N PHE A 451 17.26 -22.25 24.32
CA PHE A 451 15.94 -22.29 23.71
C PHE A 451 14.93 -23.02 24.61
N ARG A 452 15.28 -24.22 25.07
CA ARG A 452 14.44 -25.03 25.96
C ARG A 452 14.19 -24.32 27.29
N ALA A 453 15.23 -23.77 27.91
CA ALA A 453 15.11 -23.05 29.18
C ALA A 453 14.15 -21.86 29.06
N LYS A 454 14.26 -21.07 27.99
CA LYS A 454 13.39 -19.90 27.76
C LYS A 454 11.97 -20.28 27.38
N ALA A 455 11.79 -21.39 26.65
CA ALA A 455 10.46 -21.89 26.34
C ALA A 455 9.72 -22.32 27.62
N GLU A 456 10.40 -23.08 28.50
CA GLU A 456 9.81 -23.55 29.74
C GLU A 456 9.58 -22.41 30.74
N GLU A 457 10.52 -21.45 30.88
CA GLU A 457 10.35 -20.25 31.70
C GLU A 457 9.10 -19.45 31.31
N ASN A 458 8.79 -19.42 30.02
CA ASN A 458 7.66 -18.64 29.50
C ASN A 458 6.46 -19.49 29.10
N LYS A 459 6.40 -20.76 29.47
CA LYS A 459 5.42 -21.76 29.04
C LYS A 459 3.97 -21.28 29.06
N GLU A 460 3.55 -20.65 30.14
CA GLU A 460 2.16 -20.17 30.29
C GLU A 460 1.82 -19.01 29.36
N ARG A 461 2.85 -18.30 28.88
CA ARG A 461 2.70 -17.09 28.05
C ARG A 461 3.30 -17.23 26.66
N LEU A 462 3.92 -18.35 26.34
CA LEU A 462 4.56 -18.58 25.05
C LEU A 462 3.50 -18.64 23.93
N ALA A 463 3.48 -17.65 23.08
CA ALA A 463 2.60 -17.58 21.93
C ALA A 463 3.22 -18.25 20.70
N ALA A 464 4.48 -17.94 20.43
CA ALA A 464 5.16 -18.46 19.25
C ALA A 464 6.68 -18.44 19.41
N SER A 465 7.35 -19.14 18.49
CA SER A 465 8.73 -18.87 18.12
C SER A 465 8.80 -18.55 16.63
N MET A 466 9.69 -17.61 16.23
CA MET A 466 9.95 -17.31 14.82
C MET A 466 11.37 -17.75 14.47
N ILE A 467 11.50 -18.63 13.50
CA ILE A 467 12.79 -19.18 13.05
C ILE A 467 12.90 -18.99 11.54
N THR A 468 14.00 -18.37 11.10
CA THR A 468 14.37 -18.31 9.69
C THR A 468 15.06 -19.61 9.30
N TYR A 469 14.56 -20.32 8.28
CA TYR A 469 15.08 -21.63 7.92
C TYR A 469 15.25 -21.82 6.41
N PRO A 470 16.49 -22.05 5.90
CA PRO A 470 17.76 -21.91 6.63
C PRO A 470 17.97 -20.50 7.19
N SER A 471 18.83 -20.39 8.24
CA SER A 471 19.03 -19.16 8.99
C SER A 471 19.67 -18.03 8.14
N THR A 472 19.71 -16.83 8.68
CA THR A 472 20.42 -15.70 8.03
C THR A 472 21.93 -15.95 7.87
N HIS A 473 22.49 -16.88 8.63
CA HIS A 473 23.89 -17.34 8.51
C HIS A 473 24.05 -18.45 7.46
N GLY A 474 22.97 -18.91 6.81
CA GLY A 474 22.97 -20.00 5.83
C GLY A 474 22.97 -21.40 6.44
N ILE A 475 22.61 -21.53 7.71
CA ILE A 475 22.64 -22.77 8.47
C ILE A 475 21.27 -23.41 8.45
N PHE A 476 21.22 -24.73 8.13
CA PHE A 476 20.08 -25.58 8.42
C PHE A 476 20.20 -26.09 9.86
N GLU A 477 19.33 -25.62 10.74
CA GLU A 477 19.29 -26.05 12.14
C GLU A 477 19.03 -27.56 12.22
N VAL A 478 19.96 -28.30 12.79
CA VAL A 478 19.89 -29.78 12.89
C VAL A 478 18.74 -30.17 13.80
N ASP A 479 18.54 -29.43 14.88
CA ASP A 479 17.56 -29.72 15.94
C ASP A 479 16.20 -29.04 15.71
N ILE A 480 15.91 -28.61 14.46
CA ILE A 480 14.70 -27.85 14.17
C ILE A 480 13.41 -28.59 14.60
N LYS A 481 13.34 -29.91 14.43
CA LYS A 481 12.17 -30.70 14.84
C LYS A 481 12.00 -30.70 16.36
N GLU A 482 13.08 -30.87 17.11
CA GLU A 482 13.05 -30.78 18.56
C GLU A 482 12.64 -29.39 19.05
N MET A 483 13.08 -28.32 18.37
CA MET A 483 12.62 -26.96 18.67
C MET A 483 11.11 -26.80 18.43
N CYS A 484 10.58 -27.38 17.35
CA CYS A 484 9.14 -27.41 17.10
C CYS A 484 8.38 -28.10 18.23
N ASP A 485 8.86 -29.31 18.64
CA ASP A 485 8.26 -30.08 19.73
C ASP A 485 8.26 -29.32 21.07
N ILE A 486 9.36 -28.64 21.39
CA ILE A 486 9.47 -27.80 22.59
C ILE A 486 8.42 -26.68 22.58
N VAL A 487 8.29 -25.97 21.48
CA VAL A 487 7.34 -24.86 21.37
C VAL A 487 5.90 -25.35 21.49
N HIS A 488 5.58 -26.45 20.78
CA HIS A 488 4.24 -27.06 20.82
C HIS A 488 3.89 -27.61 22.21
N ALA A 489 4.84 -28.26 22.87
CA ALA A 489 4.65 -28.76 24.25
C ALA A 489 4.40 -27.62 25.26
N CYS A 490 4.92 -26.43 25.00
CA CYS A 490 4.65 -25.22 25.76
C CYS A 490 3.36 -24.48 25.34
N GLY A 491 2.59 -25.01 24.38
CA GLY A 491 1.33 -24.43 23.89
C GLY A 491 1.51 -23.28 22.87
N GLY A 492 2.74 -23.03 22.43
CA GLY A 492 3.06 -22.06 21.40
C GLY A 492 2.92 -22.61 19.97
N GLN A 493 3.08 -21.74 18.97
CA GLN A 493 3.10 -22.09 17.55
C GLN A 493 4.46 -21.71 16.96
N LEU A 494 4.91 -22.44 15.92
CA LEU A 494 6.13 -22.09 15.22
C LEU A 494 5.81 -21.33 13.94
N TYR A 495 6.42 -20.17 13.78
CA TYR A 495 6.43 -19.40 12.55
C TYR A 495 7.78 -19.59 11.84
N MET A 496 7.74 -20.14 10.63
CA MET A 496 8.93 -20.22 9.79
C MET A 496 9.05 -18.96 8.92
N ASP A 497 10.13 -18.22 9.07
CA ASP A 497 10.52 -17.20 8.11
C ASP A 497 11.12 -17.87 6.88
N GLY A 498 10.36 -17.90 5.80
CA GLY A 498 10.71 -18.58 4.55
C GLY A 498 11.47 -17.70 3.56
N ALA A 499 12.16 -16.66 3.97
CA ALA A 499 12.95 -15.81 3.07
C ALA A 499 13.94 -16.61 2.21
N ASN A 500 14.44 -17.74 2.73
CA ASN A 500 15.35 -18.66 2.06
C ASN A 500 14.67 -19.96 1.56
N MET A 501 13.35 -19.94 1.35
CA MET A 501 12.56 -21.13 0.94
C MET A 501 13.09 -21.80 -0.33
N ASN A 502 13.73 -21.08 -1.23
CA ASN A 502 14.37 -21.62 -2.43
C ASN A 502 15.39 -22.74 -2.13
N ALA A 503 16.00 -22.74 -0.95
CA ALA A 503 16.94 -23.79 -0.52
C ALA A 503 16.24 -25.09 -0.10
N GLN A 504 14.92 -25.08 0.09
CA GLN A 504 14.12 -26.22 0.55
C GLN A 504 13.33 -26.88 -0.59
N VAL A 505 12.92 -26.12 -1.59
CA VAL A 505 12.03 -26.59 -2.66
C VAL A 505 12.60 -27.83 -3.35
N GLY A 506 11.80 -28.90 -3.36
CA GLY A 506 12.17 -30.18 -3.95
C GLY A 506 13.03 -31.10 -3.07
N LEU A 507 13.51 -30.62 -1.91
CA LEU A 507 14.36 -31.38 -0.97
C LEU A 507 13.65 -31.66 0.35
N THR A 508 12.95 -30.64 0.87
CA THR A 508 12.16 -30.73 2.10
C THR A 508 11.02 -29.72 2.05
N ASN A 509 10.13 -29.76 3.03
CA ASN A 509 9.07 -28.75 3.16
C ASN A 509 8.77 -28.49 4.64
N PRO A 510 8.32 -27.28 4.99
CA PRO A 510 8.03 -26.92 6.38
C PRO A 510 6.88 -27.71 7.00
N GLY A 511 5.95 -28.24 6.21
CA GLY A 511 4.83 -29.03 6.71
C GLY A 511 5.22 -30.42 7.25
N THR A 512 6.45 -30.89 6.96
CA THR A 512 7.01 -32.15 7.49
C THR A 512 8.06 -31.94 8.58
N ILE A 513 8.44 -30.73 8.82
CA ILE A 513 9.33 -30.31 9.91
C ILE A 513 8.53 -30.04 11.16
#